data_530dc82ec7d90e01ee7a92e87efa2cc9
#
_entry.id   530dc82ec7d90e01ee7a92e87efa2cc9
#
_cell.length_a   1.000
_cell.length_b   1.000
_cell.length_c   1.000
_cell.angle_alpha   90.00
_cell.angle_beta   90.00
_cell.angle_gamma   90.00
#
_symmetry.space_group_name_H-M   'P 1'
#
loop_
_entity.id
_entity.type
_entity.pdbx_description
1 polymer ?
#
loop_
_entity_poly.entity_id
_entity_poly.type
_entity_poly.pdbx_seq_one_letter_code
_entity_poly.pdbx_strand_id
1 'polypeptide(L)'
;MKFKCTCGNVINATISPCKGVCKLYTKSEYILWIKFYCKIISADEYPDFKRTFFCDECKRYSVFYRENLLYVFKPCPVETPLPDDYEAYHLIEEIETDRILDVYDDPQKRNELIESDFKSLPQTRMMNISFAEKTAYIENLDGSIETYVVEKVIKNT
;
A
#
# COMPACT_ATOMS: atom_id res chain seq x y z
N MET A 1 16.42 4.13 -5.48
CA MET A 1 16.75 2.88 -4.77
C MET A 1 16.51 1.70 -5.69
N LYS A 2 17.46 0.79 -5.72
CA LYS A 2 17.29 -0.48 -6.43
C LYS A 2 17.06 -1.57 -5.39
N PHE A 3 16.05 -2.40 -5.62
CA PHE A 3 15.74 -3.53 -4.77
C PHE A 3 15.93 -4.82 -5.55
N LYS A 4 16.70 -5.75 -4.98
CA LYS A 4 16.88 -7.07 -5.57
C LYS A 4 15.99 -8.08 -4.83
N CYS A 5 15.02 -8.64 -5.56
CA CYS A 5 14.15 -9.68 -5.02
C CYS A 5 14.95 -10.98 -4.76
N THR A 6 14.47 -11.81 -3.86
CA THR A 6 15.06 -13.11 -3.57
C THR A 6 15.14 -14.02 -4.79
N CYS A 7 14.26 -13.83 -5.78
CA CYS A 7 14.31 -14.57 -7.04
C CYS A 7 15.38 -14.06 -8.02
N GLY A 8 16.07 -12.97 -7.69
CA GLY A 8 17.09 -12.37 -8.53
C GLY A 8 16.64 -11.19 -9.38
N ASN A 9 15.32 -10.96 -9.52
CA ASN A 9 14.83 -9.82 -10.26
C ASN A 9 15.16 -8.51 -9.57
N VAL A 10 15.53 -7.49 -10.35
CA VAL A 10 15.87 -6.15 -9.82
C VAL A 10 14.74 -5.19 -10.12
N ILE A 11 14.22 -4.56 -9.07
CA ILE A 11 13.21 -3.51 -9.17
C ILE A 11 13.92 -2.17 -8.99
N ASN A 12 13.86 -1.33 -10.02
CA ASN A 12 14.52 -0.02 -10.01
C ASN A 12 13.52 1.07 -9.64
N ALA A 13 13.51 1.46 -8.37
CA ALA A 13 12.63 2.50 -7.83
C ALA A 13 13.17 3.92 -8.04
N THR A 14 14.29 4.09 -8.76
CA THR A 14 14.83 5.42 -9.06
C THR A 14 14.11 6.08 -10.23
N ILE A 15 13.39 5.30 -11.02
CA ILE A 15 12.58 5.79 -12.14
C ILE A 15 11.13 5.95 -11.62
N SER A 16 10.61 7.17 -11.69
CA SER A 16 9.24 7.44 -11.21
C SER A 16 8.34 7.87 -12.39
N PRO A 17 7.11 7.35 -12.47
CA PRO A 17 6.54 6.30 -11.62
C PRO A 17 7.10 4.92 -11.95
N CYS A 18 7.33 4.11 -10.94
CA CYS A 18 7.88 2.78 -11.08
C CYS A 18 6.82 1.72 -10.86
N LYS A 19 6.70 0.80 -11.81
CA LYS A 19 5.81 -0.36 -11.68
C LYS A 19 6.34 -1.27 -10.58
N GLY A 20 5.42 -1.76 -9.72
CA GLY A 20 5.77 -2.64 -8.62
C GLY A 20 6.16 -1.93 -7.34
N VAL A 21 6.27 -0.59 -7.35
CA VAL A 21 6.48 0.18 -6.14
C VAL A 21 5.14 0.67 -5.61
N CYS A 22 4.84 0.32 -4.37
CA CYS A 22 3.58 0.64 -3.72
C CYS A 22 3.82 1.30 -2.37
N LYS A 23 2.84 2.08 -1.93
CA LYS A 23 2.78 2.65 -0.58
C LYS A 23 1.66 1.98 0.18
N LEU A 24 1.90 1.70 1.45
CA LEU A 24 0.90 1.15 2.37
C LEU A 24 0.55 2.22 3.39
N TYR A 25 -0.70 2.65 3.37
CA TYR A 25 -1.24 3.61 4.33
C TYR A 25 -2.30 2.95 5.19
N THR A 26 -2.25 3.16 6.51
CA THR A 26 -3.41 2.89 7.35
C THR A 26 -4.54 3.83 6.94
N LYS A 27 -5.76 3.59 7.43
CA LYS A 27 -6.90 4.47 7.14
C LYS A 27 -6.62 5.91 7.51
N SER A 28 -6.07 6.16 8.69
CA SER A 28 -5.75 7.51 9.16
C SER A 28 -4.62 8.15 8.34
N GLU A 29 -3.60 7.38 7.98
CA GLU A 29 -2.50 7.85 7.12
C GLU A 29 -2.99 8.20 5.72
N TYR A 30 -3.88 7.40 5.16
CA TYR A 30 -4.48 7.66 3.85
C TYR A 30 -5.27 8.97 3.84
N ILE A 31 -6.07 9.21 4.87
CA ILE A 31 -6.82 10.46 5.04
C ILE A 31 -5.86 11.66 5.13
N LEU A 32 -4.77 11.54 5.91
CA LEU A 32 -3.78 12.61 6.03
C LEU A 32 -3.09 12.89 4.69
N TRP A 33 -2.76 11.84 3.93
CA TRP A 33 -2.18 11.98 2.60
C TRP A 33 -3.08 12.76 1.66
N ILE A 34 -4.38 12.44 1.65
CA ILE A 34 -5.39 13.15 0.87
C ILE A 34 -5.50 14.61 1.33
N LYS A 35 -5.57 14.85 2.65
CA LYS A 35 -5.63 16.20 3.22
C LYS A 35 -4.43 17.06 2.83
N PHE A 36 -3.26 16.46 2.75
CA PHE A 36 -2.05 17.15 2.28
C PHE A 36 -2.22 17.66 0.85
N TYR A 37 -2.71 16.83 -0.05
CA TYR A 37 -2.94 17.24 -1.44
C TYR A 37 -4.09 18.24 -1.60
N CYS A 38 -5.05 18.22 -0.68
CA CYS A 38 -6.11 19.24 -0.61
C CYS A 38 -5.64 20.55 0.05
N LYS A 39 -4.38 20.63 0.47
CA LYS A 39 -3.77 21.80 1.13
C LYS A 39 -4.43 22.15 2.48
N ILE A 40 -4.97 21.15 3.17
CA ILE A 40 -5.59 21.31 4.48
C ILE A 40 -4.57 21.17 5.60
N ILE A 41 -3.56 20.31 5.40
CA ILE A 41 -2.47 20.12 6.35
C ILE A 41 -1.15 20.53 5.71
N SER A 42 -0.16 20.83 6.57
CA SER A 42 1.19 21.21 6.16
C SER A 42 2.06 19.97 5.90
N ALA A 43 3.23 20.20 5.33
CA ALA A 43 4.21 19.14 5.10
C ALA A 43 4.68 18.46 6.40
N ASP A 44 4.64 19.19 7.53
CA ASP A 44 5.00 18.63 8.83
C ASP A 44 4.01 17.56 9.30
N GLU A 45 2.77 17.62 8.84
CA GLU A 45 1.71 16.69 9.18
C GLU A 45 1.57 15.55 8.15
N TYR A 46 2.46 15.52 7.15
CA TYR A 46 2.47 14.48 6.14
C TYR A 46 2.62 13.11 6.79
N PRO A 47 1.78 12.12 6.41
CA PRO A 47 1.78 10.84 7.12
C PRO A 47 3.04 10.03 6.83
N ASP A 48 3.43 9.26 7.82
CA ASP A 48 4.39 8.17 7.61
C ASP A 48 3.70 7.02 6.86
N PHE A 49 4.47 6.16 6.23
CA PHE A 49 3.92 5.05 5.46
C PHE A 49 4.95 3.93 5.33
N LYS A 50 4.45 2.72 5.09
CA LYS A 50 5.29 1.61 4.68
C LYS A 50 5.37 1.56 3.17
N ARG A 51 6.48 1.10 2.65
CA ARG A 51 6.70 0.92 1.22
C ARG A 51 6.74 -0.56 0.92
N THR A 52 6.13 -0.98 -0.19
CA THR A 52 6.22 -2.36 -0.61
C THR A 52 6.63 -2.46 -2.07
N PHE A 53 7.41 -3.50 -2.38
CA PHE A 53 7.86 -3.80 -3.73
C PHE A 53 7.23 -5.12 -4.17
N PHE A 54 6.53 -5.08 -5.28
CA PHE A 54 5.95 -6.26 -5.91
C PHE A 54 6.86 -6.74 -7.03
N CYS A 55 7.24 -8.01 -7.00
CA CYS A 55 8.06 -8.63 -8.03
C CYS A 55 7.17 -9.33 -9.07
N ASP A 56 7.19 -8.88 -10.31
CA ASP A 56 6.42 -9.48 -11.41
C ASP A 56 6.86 -10.92 -11.71
N GLU A 57 8.12 -11.24 -11.46
CA GLU A 57 8.68 -12.56 -11.78
C GLU A 57 8.19 -13.64 -10.83
N CYS A 58 8.32 -13.40 -9.52
CA CYS A 58 7.98 -14.41 -8.51
C CYS A 58 6.71 -14.08 -7.72
N LYS A 59 6.08 -12.94 -8.00
CA LYS A 59 4.85 -12.48 -7.34
C LYS A 59 4.96 -12.25 -5.84
N ARG A 60 6.17 -12.05 -5.32
CA ARG A 60 6.38 -11.72 -3.91
C ARG A 60 6.17 -10.24 -3.65
N TYR A 61 5.70 -9.93 -2.44
CA TYR A 61 5.68 -8.58 -1.88
C TYR A 61 6.74 -8.46 -0.80
N SER A 62 7.59 -7.43 -0.89
CA SER A 62 8.59 -7.12 0.12
C SER A 62 8.22 -5.81 0.77
N VAL A 63 7.94 -5.84 2.07
CA VAL A 63 7.44 -4.69 2.84
C VAL A 63 8.58 -4.04 3.61
N PHE A 64 8.75 -2.74 3.41
CA PHE A 64 9.78 -1.92 4.04
C PHE A 64 9.14 -0.84 4.91
N TYR A 65 9.77 -0.57 6.03
CA TYR A 65 9.56 0.66 6.77
C TYR A 65 10.85 1.46 6.73
N ARG A 66 10.80 2.64 6.10
CA ARG A 66 11.99 3.43 5.75
C ARG A 66 12.94 2.60 4.89
N GLU A 67 14.17 2.35 5.33
CA GLU A 67 15.15 1.56 4.58
C GLU A 67 15.23 0.11 5.04
N ASN A 68 14.40 -0.28 6.01
CA ASN A 68 14.45 -1.58 6.65
C ASN A 68 13.41 -2.53 6.07
N LEU A 69 13.87 -3.66 5.53
CA LEU A 69 12.98 -4.74 5.10
C LEU A 69 12.37 -5.39 6.35
N LEU A 70 11.05 -5.45 6.41
CA LEU A 70 10.31 -6.05 7.53
C LEU A 70 9.82 -7.46 7.23
N TYR A 71 9.14 -7.63 6.09
CA TYR A 71 8.47 -8.88 5.73
C TYR A 71 8.61 -9.15 4.24
N VAL A 72 8.69 -10.45 3.91
CA VAL A 72 8.53 -10.93 2.53
C VAL A 72 7.35 -11.87 2.52
N PHE A 73 6.36 -11.57 1.67
CA PHE A 73 5.17 -12.39 1.48
C PHE A 73 5.25 -13.09 0.13
N LYS A 74 4.99 -14.39 0.12
CA LYS A 74 4.88 -15.18 -1.12
C LYS A 74 3.44 -15.60 -1.37
N PRO A 75 3.01 -15.80 -2.64
CA PRO A 75 1.68 -16.28 -2.93
C PRO A 75 1.38 -17.60 -2.24
N CYS A 76 0.17 -17.73 -1.72
CA CYS A 76 -0.34 -18.96 -1.13
C CYS A 76 -1.42 -19.52 -2.06
N PRO A 77 -1.26 -20.74 -2.61
CA PRO A 77 -2.24 -21.31 -3.53
C PRO A 77 -3.52 -21.78 -2.85
N VAL A 78 -3.52 -21.87 -1.51
CA VAL A 78 -4.69 -22.30 -0.74
C VAL A 78 -5.40 -21.08 -0.18
N GLU A 79 -6.66 -20.88 -0.57
CA GLU A 79 -7.49 -19.85 0.04
C GLU A 79 -7.74 -20.19 1.49
N THR A 80 -7.32 -19.30 2.38
CA THR A 80 -7.63 -19.38 3.81
C THR A 80 -8.55 -18.23 4.15
N PRO A 81 -9.51 -18.41 5.09
CA PRO A 81 -10.38 -17.30 5.48
C PRO A 81 -9.56 -16.19 6.14
N LEU A 82 -10.00 -14.94 5.94
CA LEU A 82 -9.38 -13.78 6.57
C LEU A 82 -9.48 -13.93 8.09
N PRO A 83 -8.35 -13.89 8.84
CA PRO A 83 -8.40 -13.91 10.29
C PRO A 83 -9.15 -12.70 10.85
N ASP A 84 -9.72 -12.84 12.05
CA ASP A 84 -10.41 -11.74 12.72
C ASP A 84 -9.47 -10.64 13.16
N ASP A 85 -8.21 -10.99 13.44
CA ASP A 85 -7.17 -10.04 13.87
C ASP A 85 -6.24 -9.72 12.70
N TYR A 86 -6.44 -8.55 12.10
CA TYR A 86 -5.59 -8.05 11.01
C TYR A 86 -5.53 -6.53 11.01
N GLU A 87 -4.45 -6.00 10.45
CA GLU A 87 -4.32 -4.58 10.15
C GLU A 87 -4.60 -4.34 8.67
N ALA A 88 -5.46 -3.37 8.38
CA ALA A 88 -5.83 -3.01 7.01
C ALA A 88 -5.01 -1.83 6.53
N TYR A 89 -4.43 -1.97 5.34
CA TYR A 89 -3.68 -0.92 4.67
C TYR A 89 -4.26 -0.64 3.30
N HIS A 90 -4.33 0.64 2.94
CA HIS A 90 -4.56 1.03 1.56
C HIS A 90 -3.28 0.75 0.76
N LEU A 91 -3.40 -0.06 -0.28
CA LEU A 91 -2.28 -0.43 -1.15
C LEU A 91 -2.35 0.42 -2.41
N ILE A 92 -1.44 1.38 -2.53
CA ILE A 92 -1.42 2.33 -3.62
C ILE A 92 -0.15 2.15 -4.44
N GLU A 93 -0.31 1.65 -5.66
CA GLU A 93 0.80 1.55 -6.60
C GLU A 93 1.22 2.96 -7.05
N GLU A 94 2.51 3.20 -7.20
CA GLU A 94 3.03 4.50 -7.57
C GLU A 94 2.42 5.01 -8.88
N ILE A 95 2.20 4.11 -9.84
CA ILE A 95 1.58 4.44 -11.12
C ILE A 95 0.11 4.85 -11.02
N GLU A 96 -0.57 4.52 -9.90
CA GLU A 96 -1.98 4.88 -9.65
C GLU A 96 -2.13 6.23 -8.97
N THR A 97 -1.04 6.83 -8.50
CA THR A 97 -1.07 8.05 -7.69
C THR A 97 -1.80 9.19 -8.43
N ASP A 98 -1.48 9.41 -9.70
CA ASP A 98 -2.10 10.47 -10.49
C ASP A 98 -3.60 10.25 -10.64
N ARG A 99 -4.03 9.01 -10.88
CA ARG A 99 -5.45 8.67 -10.97
C ARG A 99 -6.22 9.01 -9.70
N ILE A 100 -5.64 8.71 -8.55
CA ILE A 100 -6.26 8.99 -7.25
C ILE A 100 -6.30 10.50 -7.00
N LEU A 101 -5.22 11.20 -7.32
CA LEU A 101 -5.08 12.63 -7.03
C LEU A 101 -5.79 13.53 -8.05
N ASP A 102 -6.06 13.07 -9.27
CA ASP A 102 -6.80 13.83 -10.28
C ASP A 102 -8.17 14.30 -9.79
N VAL A 103 -8.79 13.53 -8.87
CA VAL A 103 -10.05 13.90 -8.23
C VAL A 103 -9.94 15.23 -7.48
N TYR A 104 -8.75 15.62 -7.03
CA TYR A 104 -8.51 16.81 -6.21
C TYR A 104 -8.10 18.03 -7.02
N ASP A 105 -7.81 17.86 -8.31
CA ASP A 105 -7.57 18.96 -9.23
C ASP A 105 -8.87 19.71 -9.59
N ASP A 106 -10.02 19.04 -9.40
CA ASP A 106 -11.32 19.66 -9.57
C ASP A 106 -11.77 20.32 -8.25
N PRO A 107 -11.89 21.67 -8.20
CA PRO A 107 -12.27 22.38 -6.96
C PRO A 107 -13.61 21.94 -6.39
N GLN A 108 -14.58 21.58 -7.25
CA GLN A 108 -15.89 21.13 -6.80
C GLN A 108 -15.81 19.79 -6.06
N LYS A 109 -15.11 18.82 -6.65
CA LYS A 109 -14.91 17.51 -6.04
C LYS A 109 -14.14 17.61 -4.74
N ARG A 110 -13.11 18.47 -4.72
CA ARG A 110 -12.33 18.73 -3.51
C ARG A 110 -13.20 19.31 -2.40
N ASN A 111 -14.06 20.28 -2.70
CA ASN A 111 -14.96 20.89 -1.72
C ASN A 111 -15.99 19.87 -1.20
N GLU A 112 -16.54 19.03 -2.07
CA GLU A 112 -17.46 17.95 -1.67
C GLU A 112 -16.78 16.98 -0.69
N LEU A 113 -15.53 16.65 -0.94
CA LEU A 113 -14.74 15.78 -0.08
C LEU A 113 -14.52 16.40 1.30
N ILE A 114 -14.17 17.69 1.34
CA ILE A 114 -13.99 18.45 2.58
C ILE A 114 -15.30 18.52 3.36
N GLU A 115 -16.41 18.83 2.70
CA GLU A 115 -17.74 18.93 3.32
C GLU A 115 -18.21 17.58 3.89
N SER A 116 -17.86 16.48 3.24
CA SER A 116 -18.20 15.14 3.72
C SER A 116 -17.27 14.63 4.83
N ASP A 117 -16.31 15.44 5.27
CA ASP A 117 -15.27 15.06 6.23
C ASP A 117 -14.49 13.81 5.77
N PHE A 118 -14.15 13.78 4.47
CA PHE A 118 -13.35 12.73 3.84
C PHE A 118 -13.98 11.33 3.94
N LYS A 119 -15.31 11.25 3.93
CA LYS A 119 -16.02 9.95 3.98
C LYS A 119 -16.03 9.23 2.64
N SER A 120 -16.04 9.97 1.52
CA SER A 120 -16.08 9.42 0.17
C SER A 120 -14.71 9.49 -0.50
N LEU A 121 -13.77 8.70 0.00
CA LEU A 121 -12.41 8.64 -0.56
C LEU A 121 -12.36 7.74 -1.80
N PRO A 122 -11.43 8.00 -2.73
CA PRO A 122 -11.21 7.11 -3.86
C PRO A 122 -10.89 5.69 -3.40
N GLN A 123 -11.48 4.71 -4.07
CA GLN A 123 -11.25 3.30 -3.77
C GLN A 123 -9.82 2.90 -4.14
N THR A 124 -9.22 2.10 -3.29
CA THR A 124 -7.89 1.52 -3.49
C THR A 124 -7.96 0.02 -3.26
N ARG A 125 -6.95 -0.70 -3.74
CA ARG A 125 -6.75 -2.07 -3.27
C ARG A 125 -6.40 -2.03 -1.79
N MET A 126 -6.81 -3.06 -1.06
CA MET A 126 -6.51 -3.17 0.37
C MET A 126 -5.57 -4.35 0.61
N MET A 127 -4.58 -4.14 1.45
CA MET A 127 -3.71 -5.20 1.94
C MET A 127 -3.97 -5.38 3.42
N ASN A 128 -4.53 -6.53 3.78
CA ASN A 128 -4.87 -6.88 5.16
C ASN A 128 -3.81 -7.85 5.68
N ILE A 129 -3.08 -7.45 6.71
CA ILE A 129 -1.96 -8.23 7.25
C ILE A 129 -2.32 -8.74 8.64
N SER A 130 -2.29 -10.06 8.81
CA SER A 130 -2.39 -10.69 10.11
C SER A 130 -1.00 -11.07 10.60
N PHE A 131 -0.51 -10.34 11.58
CA PHE A 131 0.82 -10.62 12.16
C PHE A 131 0.81 -11.91 12.98
N ALA A 132 -0.32 -12.22 13.64
CA ALA A 132 -0.46 -13.42 14.43
C ALA A 132 -0.43 -14.69 13.55
N GLU A 133 -1.19 -14.66 12.45
CA GLU A 133 -1.29 -15.81 11.53
C GLU A 133 -0.20 -15.81 10.46
N LYS A 134 0.60 -14.74 10.36
CA LYS A 134 1.67 -14.57 9.37
C LYS A 134 1.15 -14.70 7.94
N THR A 135 0.02 -14.06 7.67
CA THR A 135 -0.64 -14.07 6.37
C THR A 135 -0.95 -12.64 5.92
N ALA A 136 -1.12 -12.46 4.62
CA ALA A 136 -1.61 -11.21 4.04
C ALA A 136 -2.64 -11.51 2.97
N TYR A 137 -3.64 -10.63 2.87
CA TYR A 137 -4.74 -10.74 1.91
C TYR A 137 -4.82 -9.44 1.14
N ILE A 138 -4.84 -9.54 -0.19
CA ILE A 138 -5.05 -8.37 -1.03
C ILE A 138 -6.46 -8.45 -1.59
N GLU A 139 -7.27 -7.45 -1.29
CA GLU A 139 -8.58 -7.26 -1.86
C GLU A 139 -8.45 -6.29 -3.03
N ASN A 140 -8.69 -6.80 -4.24
CA ASN A 140 -8.62 -6.03 -5.47
C ASN A 140 -9.90 -5.21 -5.67
N LEU A 141 -9.84 -4.22 -6.58
CA LEU A 141 -10.99 -3.35 -6.88
C LEU A 141 -12.19 -4.12 -7.45
N ASP A 142 -11.96 -5.26 -8.10
CA ASP A 142 -13.01 -6.12 -8.65
C ASP A 142 -13.62 -7.07 -7.60
N GLY A 143 -13.14 -7.01 -6.34
CA GLY A 143 -13.59 -7.87 -5.26
C GLY A 143 -12.84 -9.18 -5.15
N SER A 144 -11.94 -9.50 -6.09
CA SER A 144 -11.12 -10.72 -5.98
C SER A 144 -10.11 -10.60 -4.85
N ILE A 145 -9.77 -11.73 -4.24
CA ILE A 145 -8.86 -11.79 -3.09
C ILE A 145 -7.66 -12.66 -3.46
N GLU A 146 -6.46 -12.12 -3.21
CA GLU A 146 -5.21 -12.84 -3.34
C GLU A 146 -4.65 -13.12 -1.94
N THR A 147 -4.21 -14.34 -1.70
CA THR A 147 -3.71 -14.77 -0.39
C THR A 147 -2.20 -14.96 -0.44
N TYR A 148 -1.52 -14.48 0.61
CA TYR A 148 -0.07 -14.55 0.78
C TYR A 148 0.28 -15.08 2.15
N VAL A 149 1.45 -15.72 2.25
CA VAL A 149 2.02 -16.16 3.53
C VAL A 149 3.40 -15.55 3.71
N VAL A 150 3.78 -15.35 4.95
CA VAL A 150 5.11 -14.82 5.27
C VAL A 150 6.15 -15.87 4.93
N GLU A 151 7.11 -15.53 4.06
CA GLU A 151 8.26 -16.34 3.76
C GLU A 151 9.44 -16.00 4.69
N LYS A 152 9.59 -14.69 4.98
CA LYS A 152 10.71 -14.20 5.78
C LYS A 152 10.29 -13.01 6.62
N VAL A 153 10.67 -13.04 7.90
CA VAL A 153 10.54 -11.92 8.83
C VAL A 153 11.95 -11.46 9.19
N ILE A 154 12.24 -10.19 8.96
CA ILE A 154 13.50 -9.60 9.36
C ILE A 154 13.23 -8.70 10.55
N LYS A 155 13.70 -9.12 11.71
CA LYS A 155 13.64 -8.30 12.91
C LYS A 155 14.86 -7.40 12.92
N ASN A 156 14.65 -6.11 12.78
CA ASN A 156 15.66 -5.13 13.13
C ASN A 156 15.60 -4.90 14.63
N THR A 157 16.62 -5.37 15.27
CA THR A 157 16.86 -5.01 16.67
C THR A 157 17.65 -3.71 16.74
#